data_da84acb0eb7b993d6b51f70fcf30096a
#
_entry.id   da84acb0eb7b993d6b51f70fcf30096a
#
_cell.length_a   1.000
_cell.length_b   1.000
_cell.length_c   1.000
_cell.angle_alpha   90.00
_cell.angle_beta   90.00
_cell.angle_gamma   90.00
#
_symmetry.space_group_name_H-M   'P 1'
#
loop_
_entity.id
_entity.type
_entity.pdbx_description
1 polymer ?
#
loop_
_entity_poly.entity_id
_entity_poly.type
_entity_poly.pdbx_seq_one_letter_code
_entity_poly.pdbx_strand_id
1 'polypeptide(L)'
;MKKLFLILFVLFGLNSSVFADGHVKRILSTSQTGMGNDIVYPSGKAKITAFEFTVPVGGPVVPHTHSFPVLIMIQQGEIELTQGGKSYVYKAGDAFIEDVGVAHESKNIGDVPVKAIVVAMGVEGQKIM
;
A
#
# COMPACT_ATOMS: atom_id res chain seq x y z
N MET A 1 7.46 -13.81 73.07
CA MET A 1 7.32 -12.76 72.02
C MET A 1 7.37 -13.44 70.64
N LYS A 2 6.23 -13.56 70.02
CA LYS A 2 6.15 -14.17 68.68
C LYS A 2 6.38 -13.06 67.64
N LYS A 3 7.49 -13.16 66.88
CA LYS A 3 7.76 -12.25 65.75
C LYS A 3 6.93 -12.68 64.56
N LEU A 4 5.97 -11.83 64.18
CA LEU A 4 5.15 -12.02 63.00
C LEU A 4 5.98 -11.54 61.77
N PHE A 5 6.42 -12.48 60.94
CA PHE A 5 7.05 -12.18 59.66
C PHE A 5 5.94 -11.89 58.64
N LEU A 6 5.81 -10.62 58.26
CA LEU A 6 4.93 -10.19 57.19
C LEU A 6 5.64 -10.47 55.85
N ILE A 7 5.24 -11.54 55.14
CA ILE A 7 5.73 -11.84 53.80
C ILE A 7 4.94 -10.95 52.81
N LEU A 8 5.61 -9.93 52.30
CA LEU A 8 5.08 -9.09 51.26
C LEU A 8 5.18 -9.83 49.92
N PHE A 9 4.07 -10.40 49.44
CA PHE A 9 3.98 -10.94 48.09
C PHE A 9 3.93 -9.77 47.11
N VAL A 10 5.07 -9.46 46.47
CA VAL A 10 5.11 -8.57 45.28
C VAL A 10 4.60 -9.38 44.11
N LEU A 11 3.34 -9.19 43.76
CA LEU A 11 2.77 -9.66 42.49
C LEU A 11 3.44 -8.87 41.35
N PHE A 12 4.51 -9.44 40.82
CA PHE A 12 4.97 -9.02 39.48
C PHE A 12 3.88 -9.41 38.47
N GLY A 13 3.06 -8.44 38.10
CA GLY A 13 2.17 -8.59 36.99
C GLY A 13 3.00 -8.86 35.75
N LEU A 14 3.02 -10.10 35.28
CA LEU A 14 3.47 -10.47 33.95
C LEU A 14 2.50 -9.82 32.94
N ASN A 15 2.84 -8.63 32.49
CA ASN A 15 2.27 -8.11 31.27
C ASN A 15 2.75 -9.02 30.13
N SER A 16 2.03 -10.11 29.93
CA SER A 16 2.13 -10.90 28.72
C SER A 16 1.61 -10.01 27.59
N SER A 17 2.50 -9.32 26.89
CA SER A 17 2.17 -8.70 25.62
C SER A 17 1.68 -9.82 24.71
N VAL A 18 0.40 -9.79 24.38
CA VAL A 18 -0.28 -10.75 23.50
C VAL A 18 0.13 -10.47 22.06
N PHE A 19 1.43 -10.47 21.77
CA PHE A 19 2.02 -10.57 20.44
C PHE A 19 2.78 -11.89 20.36
N ALA A 20 2.02 -13.00 20.48
CA ALA A 20 2.58 -14.30 20.17
C ALA A 20 2.90 -14.33 18.69
N ASP A 21 4.19 -14.42 18.33
CA ASP A 21 4.75 -14.80 17.02
C ASP A 21 4.31 -14.03 15.78
N GLY A 22 3.81 -12.78 15.91
CA GLY A 22 3.47 -11.94 14.77
C GLY A 22 4.70 -11.24 14.19
N HIS A 23 4.94 -11.39 12.88
CA HIS A 23 5.90 -10.62 12.12
C HIS A 23 5.26 -9.39 11.50
N VAL A 24 5.85 -8.20 11.71
CA VAL A 24 5.46 -6.98 11.02
C VAL A 24 6.54 -6.60 10.01
N LYS A 25 6.20 -6.64 8.71
CA LYS A 25 7.04 -6.14 7.64
C LYS A 25 6.39 -4.90 7.04
N ARG A 26 7.04 -3.75 7.17
CA ARG A 26 6.58 -2.54 6.48
C ARG A 26 6.89 -2.65 5.00
N ILE A 27 5.87 -2.54 4.15
CA ILE A 27 6.01 -2.57 2.68
C ILE A 27 6.19 -1.16 2.15
N LEU A 28 5.40 -0.20 2.65
CA LEU A 28 5.46 1.21 2.25
C LEU A 28 5.18 2.11 3.45
N SER A 29 5.86 3.25 3.48
CA SER A 29 5.55 4.38 4.38
C SER A 29 6.03 5.63 3.68
N THR A 30 5.12 6.44 3.18
CA THR A 30 5.45 7.61 2.37
C THR A 30 4.40 8.70 2.55
N SER A 31 4.81 9.94 2.39
CA SER A 31 3.95 11.11 2.20
C SER A 31 3.95 11.59 0.74
N GLN A 32 4.67 10.87 -0.14
CA GLN A 32 4.83 11.24 -1.54
C GLN A 32 4.44 10.09 -2.47
N THR A 33 3.99 10.44 -3.67
CA THR A 33 3.73 9.51 -4.77
C THR A 33 5.03 8.89 -5.27
N GLY A 34 4.94 7.89 -6.13
CA GLY A 34 6.10 7.28 -6.79
C GLY A 34 6.93 8.28 -7.62
N MET A 35 6.35 9.42 -7.99
CA MET A 35 7.00 10.51 -8.73
C MET A 35 7.58 11.59 -7.83
N GLY A 36 7.39 11.49 -6.50
CA GLY A 36 7.91 12.46 -5.54
C GLY A 36 7.01 13.67 -5.29
N ASN A 37 5.76 13.64 -5.74
CA ASN A 37 4.77 14.68 -5.44
C ASN A 37 4.09 14.40 -4.11
N ASP A 38 3.72 15.44 -3.36
CA ASP A 38 3.03 15.28 -2.08
C ASP A 38 1.67 14.63 -2.26
N ILE A 39 1.34 13.68 -1.37
CA ILE A 39 0.03 13.05 -1.34
C ILE A 39 -0.95 13.99 -0.65
N VAL A 40 -2.07 14.26 -1.34
CA VAL A 40 -3.18 15.05 -0.78
C VAL A 40 -4.44 14.19 -0.81
N TYR A 41 -5.07 14.02 0.35
CA TYR A 41 -6.36 13.33 0.41
C TYR A 41 -7.46 14.20 -0.17
N PRO A 42 -8.37 13.65 -0.97
CA PRO A 42 -9.51 14.41 -1.47
C PRO A 42 -10.45 14.79 -0.31
N SER A 43 -11.07 15.96 -0.44
CA SER A 43 -12.10 16.41 0.51
C SER A 43 -13.42 15.71 0.24
N GLY A 44 -14.16 15.36 1.28
CA GLY A 44 -15.47 14.70 1.19
C GLY A 44 -15.55 13.44 2.04
N LYS A 45 -16.65 12.69 1.87
CA LYS A 45 -16.86 11.43 2.58
C LYS A 45 -15.96 10.36 1.95
N ALA A 46 -14.96 9.92 2.69
CA ALA A 46 -13.98 8.94 2.22
C ALA A 46 -14.66 7.64 1.73
N LYS A 47 -14.20 7.15 0.59
CA LYS A 47 -14.57 5.85 0.04
C LYS A 47 -13.30 5.14 -0.41
N ILE A 48 -12.98 4.05 0.24
CA ILE A 48 -11.87 3.18 -0.14
C ILE A 48 -12.40 2.04 -0.99
N THR A 49 -11.80 1.80 -2.13
CA THR A 49 -12.10 0.66 -3.00
C THR A 49 -10.83 -0.12 -3.24
N ALA A 50 -10.85 -1.40 -2.91
CA ALA A 50 -9.73 -2.31 -3.17
C ALA A 50 -10.15 -3.40 -4.15
N PHE A 51 -9.27 -3.75 -5.08
CA PHE A 51 -9.49 -4.81 -6.05
C PHE A 51 -8.16 -5.46 -6.47
N GLU A 52 -8.26 -6.67 -6.99
CA GLU A 52 -7.14 -7.34 -7.67
C GLU A 52 -7.08 -6.86 -9.11
N PHE A 53 -5.86 -6.66 -9.58
CA PHE A 53 -5.59 -6.24 -10.94
C PHE A 53 -4.60 -7.20 -11.58
N THR A 54 -4.89 -7.64 -12.80
CA THR A 54 -4.03 -8.56 -13.54
C THR A 54 -3.71 -8.01 -14.92
N VAL A 55 -2.43 -7.97 -15.27
CA VAL A 55 -1.95 -7.58 -16.61
C VAL A 55 -1.26 -8.78 -17.24
N PRO A 56 -1.74 -9.30 -18.36
CA PRO A 56 -1.09 -10.42 -19.04
C PRO A 56 0.31 -10.04 -19.53
N VAL A 57 1.12 -11.05 -19.82
CA VAL A 57 2.48 -10.82 -20.38
C VAL A 57 2.41 -9.96 -21.64
N GLY A 58 3.23 -8.90 -21.68
CA GLY A 58 3.25 -7.91 -22.76
C GLY A 58 2.02 -7.02 -22.83
N GLY A 59 1.04 -7.22 -21.93
CA GLY A 59 -0.19 -6.44 -21.91
C GLY A 59 0.06 -5.00 -21.48
N PRO A 60 -0.58 -4.02 -22.18
CA PRO A 60 -0.58 -2.63 -21.76
C PRO A 60 -1.72 -2.36 -20.78
N VAL A 61 -1.49 -1.36 -19.93
CA VAL A 61 -2.54 -0.60 -19.26
C VAL A 61 -2.63 0.74 -19.96
N VAL A 62 -3.74 0.99 -20.60
CA VAL A 62 -3.93 2.20 -21.43
C VAL A 62 -3.77 3.49 -20.61
N PRO A 63 -3.37 4.59 -21.24
CA PRO A 63 -3.24 5.88 -20.58
C PRO A 63 -4.52 6.30 -19.88
N HIS A 64 -4.41 6.67 -18.61
CA HIS A 64 -5.52 7.16 -17.79
C HIS A 64 -5.04 8.09 -16.68
N THR A 65 -5.98 8.67 -15.93
CA THR A 65 -5.71 9.54 -14.77
C THR A 65 -6.61 9.15 -13.61
N HIS A 66 -6.20 9.50 -12.39
CA HIS A 66 -7.03 9.41 -11.19
C HIS A 66 -7.25 10.79 -10.58
N SER A 67 -8.41 11.01 -9.98
CA SER A 67 -8.73 12.23 -9.21
C SER A 67 -8.44 12.09 -7.72
N PHE A 68 -7.81 10.99 -7.31
CA PHE A 68 -7.46 10.65 -5.93
C PHE A 68 -6.21 9.76 -5.93
N PRO A 69 -5.50 9.66 -4.80
CA PRO A 69 -4.34 8.77 -4.68
C PRO A 69 -4.74 7.30 -4.85
N VAL A 70 -3.91 6.54 -5.56
CA VAL A 70 -4.10 5.10 -5.76
C VAL A 70 -2.86 4.37 -5.29
N LEU A 71 -3.01 3.51 -4.29
CA LEU A 71 -1.96 2.62 -3.83
C LEU A 71 -1.94 1.36 -4.69
N ILE A 72 -0.77 1.03 -5.21
CA ILE A 72 -0.50 -0.21 -5.93
C ILE A 72 0.47 -1.05 -5.11
N MET A 73 0.16 -2.33 -4.94
CA MET A 73 1.04 -3.32 -4.30
C MET A 73 1.24 -4.49 -5.26
N ILE A 74 2.44 -4.64 -5.80
CA ILE A 74 2.76 -5.71 -6.74
C ILE A 74 2.96 -7.02 -5.98
N GLN A 75 2.16 -8.01 -6.31
CA GLN A 75 2.22 -9.36 -5.73
C GLN A 75 3.01 -10.33 -6.60
N GLN A 76 2.97 -10.14 -7.92
CA GLN A 76 3.63 -11.00 -8.90
C GLN A 76 4.01 -10.20 -10.15
N GLY A 77 5.12 -10.57 -10.76
CA GLY A 77 5.55 -10.02 -12.05
C GLY A 77 6.29 -8.70 -11.93
N GLU A 78 6.42 -8.05 -13.08
CA GLU A 78 7.19 -6.81 -13.24
C GLU A 78 6.47 -5.88 -14.21
N ILE A 79 6.24 -4.64 -13.77
CA ILE A 79 5.48 -3.64 -14.53
C ILE A 79 6.32 -2.37 -14.71
N GLU A 80 6.32 -1.83 -15.91
CA GLU A 80 6.84 -0.51 -16.19
C GLU A 80 5.69 0.50 -16.17
N LEU A 81 5.83 1.53 -15.34
CA LEU A 81 4.93 2.68 -15.28
C LEU A 81 5.59 3.86 -16.00
N THR A 82 4.92 4.44 -16.98
CA THR A 82 5.37 5.63 -17.70
C THR A 82 4.46 6.81 -17.36
N GLN A 83 5.08 7.91 -16.95
CA GLN A 83 4.39 9.14 -16.56
C GLN A 83 5.31 10.35 -16.81
N GLY A 84 4.78 11.40 -17.44
CA GLY A 84 5.53 12.63 -17.69
C GLY A 84 6.84 12.42 -18.48
N GLY A 85 6.88 11.43 -19.37
CA GLY A 85 8.07 11.08 -20.15
C GLY A 85 9.15 10.33 -19.37
N LYS A 86 8.86 9.88 -18.14
CA LYS A 86 9.75 9.05 -17.31
C LYS A 86 9.14 7.69 -17.11
N SER A 87 9.98 6.66 -17.05
CA SER A 87 9.58 5.28 -16.75
C SER A 87 10.14 4.82 -15.43
N TYR A 88 9.34 4.04 -14.71
CA TYR A 88 9.68 3.42 -13.44
C TYR A 88 9.29 1.96 -13.49
N VAL A 89 10.16 1.09 -12.97
CA VAL A 89 9.91 -0.35 -12.93
C VAL A 89 9.61 -0.78 -11.51
N TYR A 90 8.50 -1.48 -11.34
CA TYR A 90 8.08 -2.06 -10.06
C TYR A 90 7.91 -3.57 -10.22
N LYS A 91 8.29 -4.31 -9.19
CA LYS A 91 8.29 -5.78 -9.17
C LYS A 91 7.60 -6.33 -7.92
N ALA A 92 7.37 -7.63 -7.89
CA ALA A 92 6.78 -8.30 -6.73
C ALA A 92 7.45 -7.90 -5.41
N GLY A 93 6.63 -7.45 -4.45
CA GLY A 93 7.05 -6.91 -3.16
C GLY A 93 7.13 -5.39 -3.11
N ASP A 94 7.12 -4.69 -4.23
CA ASP A 94 7.10 -3.23 -4.29
C ASP A 94 5.68 -2.68 -4.08
N ALA A 95 5.62 -1.47 -3.52
CA ALA A 95 4.40 -0.70 -3.41
C ALA A 95 4.68 0.78 -3.70
N PHE A 96 3.73 1.46 -4.34
CA PHE A 96 3.84 2.87 -4.68
C PHE A 96 2.46 3.53 -4.74
N ILE A 97 2.45 4.85 -4.72
CA ILE A 97 1.24 5.66 -4.89
C ILE A 97 1.29 6.33 -6.28
N GLU A 98 0.24 6.16 -7.07
CA GLU A 98 0.07 6.87 -8.33
C GLU A 98 -0.36 8.31 -8.12
N ASP A 99 0.09 9.20 -9.01
CA ASP A 99 -0.20 10.62 -8.94
C ASP A 99 -1.65 10.95 -9.26
N VAL A 100 -2.10 12.05 -8.68
CA VAL A 100 -3.43 12.61 -8.94
C VAL A 100 -3.37 13.54 -10.15
N GLY A 101 -4.28 13.35 -11.09
CA GLY A 101 -4.48 14.24 -12.24
C GLY A 101 -3.39 14.19 -13.31
N VAL A 102 -2.44 13.28 -13.21
CA VAL A 102 -1.37 13.09 -14.19
C VAL A 102 -1.60 11.82 -14.97
N ALA A 103 -1.61 11.94 -16.30
CA ALA A 103 -1.77 10.79 -17.19
C ALA A 103 -0.57 9.85 -17.06
N HIS A 104 -0.86 8.57 -16.88
CA HIS A 104 0.12 7.51 -16.83
C HIS A 104 -0.39 6.27 -17.55
N GLU A 105 0.54 5.44 -17.96
CA GLU A 105 0.30 4.15 -18.59
C GLU A 105 1.27 3.13 -18.03
N SER A 106 0.95 1.86 -18.17
CA SER A 106 1.82 0.79 -17.72
C SER A 106 1.91 -0.35 -18.71
N LYS A 107 2.96 -1.15 -18.60
CA LYS A 107 3.16 -2.34 -19.40
C LYS A 107 3.78 -3.46 -18.56
N ASN A 108 3.25 -4.66 -18.71
CA ASN A 108 3.93 -5.84 -18.19
C ASN A 108 5.17 -6.13 -19.05
N ILE A 109 6.35 -5.98 -18.46
CA ILE A 109 7.65 -6.20 -19.09
C ILE A 109 8.30 -7.53 -18.71
N GLY A 110 7.65 -8.28 -17.82
CA GLY A 110 8.13 -9.58 -17.36
C GLY A 110 7.60 -10.75 -18.22
N ASP A 111 7.91 -11.95 -17.79
CA ASP A 111 7.57 -13.23 -18.43
C ASP A 111 6.39 -13.97 -17.76
N VAL A 112 5.80 -13.37 -16.73
CA VAL A 112 4.59 -13.84 -16.04
C VAL A 112 3.54 -12.74 -15.96
N PRO A 113 2.25 -13.05 -15.79
CA PRO A 113 1.25 -12.03 -15.53
C PRO A 113 1.60 -11.18 -14.31
N VAL A 114 1.43 -9.87 -14.42
CA VAL A 114 1.47 -8.98 -13.23
C VAL A 114 0.18 -9.20 -12.46
N LYS A 115 0.30 -9.38 -11.15
CA LYS A 115 -0.82 -9.34 -10.20
C LYS A 115 -0.56 -8.27 -9.16
N ALA A 116 -1.53 -7.43 -8.92
CA ALA A 116 -1.43 -6.34 -7.96
C ALA A 116 -2.72 -6.19 -7.15
N ILE A 117 -2.57 -5.75 -5.91
CA ILE A 117 -3.67 -5.17 -5.14
C ILE A 117 -3.65 -3.67 -5.41
N VAL A 118 -4.80 -3.15 -5.79
CA VAL A 118 -5.02 -1.72 -6.05
C VAL A 118 -5.98 -1.19 -5.00
N VAL A 119 -5.63 -0.09 -4.35
CA VAL A 119 -6.46 0.57 -3.35
C VAL A 119 -6.68 2.02 -3.75
N ALA A 120 -7.87 2.32 -4.23
CA ALA A 120 -8.31 3.67 -4.56
C ALA A 120 -8.75 4.40 -3.28
N MET A 121 -8.07 5.48 -2.94
CA MET A 121 -8.30 6.28 -1.73
C MET A 121 -9.11 7.54 -2.10
N GLY A 122 -10.34 7.35 -2.54
CA GLY A 122 -11.22 8.39 -3.05
C GLY A 122 -12.30 8.84 -2.06
N VAL A 123 -13.33 9.49 -2.63
CA VAL A 123 -14.54 9.89 -1.90
C VAL A 123 -15.78 9.38 -2.64
N GLU A 124 -16.91 9.36 -1.94
CA GLU A 124 -18.20 8.97 -2.56
C GLU A 124 -18.48 9.83 -3.81
N GLY A 125 -19.02 9.19 -4.85
CA GLY A 125 -19.37 9.84 -6.12
C GLY A 125 -18.22 9.97 -7.13
N GLN A 126 -16.95 9.71 -6.74
CA GLN A 126 -15.84 9.69 -7.70
C GLN A 126 -15.80 8.37 -8.49
N LYS A 127 -15.47 8.46 -9.78
CA LYS A 127 -15.18 7.29 -10.62
C LYS A 127 -13.73 6.85 -10.39
N ILE A 128 -13.49 5.54 -10.46
CA ILE A 128 -12.14 4.96 -10.29
C ILE A 128 -11.33 5.18 -11.57
N MET A 129 -11.96 5.09 -12.71
CA MET A 129 -11.43 5.32 -14.07
C MET A 129 -12.48 5.99 -14.93
#